data_67c8a4221bb73dff298ce46394c3fdba
#
_entry.id   67c8a4221bb73dff298ce46394c3fdba
#
_cell.length_a   1.000
_cell.length_b   1.000
_cell.length_c   1.000
_cell.angle_alpha   90.00
_cell.angle_beta   90.00
_cell.angle_gamma   90.00
#
_symmetry.space_group_name_H-M   'P 1'
#
loop_
_entity.id
_entity.type
_entity.pdbx_description
1 polymer ?
#
loop_
_entity_poly.entity_id
_entity_poly.type
_entity_poly.pdbx_seq_one_letter_code
_entity_poly.pdbx_strand_id
1 'polypeptide(L)'
;MKGKGLWTRDYTRITLASILSIIGGEAINLPVSLLVFDETKSTLLSALVMMCGFLPDLLLGVLVAPVIDRSRKKRWIVGMDALLLGVYLAMAAFTHIGPFHYGLYVAFTLVTATVSVFYRLAYSAWFPDLIPSGCEQQGYAVSGTLYPLISIVMSPVAAFLYTQISVPNMFLGVAALLALSIAVEAGIREDGAQSTGERYTLRKWRSDLAAGFQFIRREKGIRNIYTYMSFASASGESTAILIRAYFQTAPGLSVTMLGLMSSAEMIGRLISGAAQYRFTVPPKRRYGVTRFVYVFYQLMDMLLLFMPYGAMLANRFACGALGTLSATLRSTAVNSYLPADLRARVNALFDTMGACAMLLFELLAGVLGQALAYRTGVALISGLTLLAAVALILLPAKVNRPVYEATRG
;
A
#
# COMPACT_ATOMS: atom_id res chain seq x y z
N MET A 1 -2.11 11.95 -38.93
CA MET A 1 -1.09 12.30 -37.92
C MET A 1 -0.60 10.97 -37.33
N LYS A 2 0.68 10.61 -37.51
CA LYS A 2 1.25 9.42 -36.83
C LYS A 2 1.22 9.72 -35.33
N GLY A 3 0.40 9.00 -34.57
CA GLY A 3 0.34 9.13 -33.12
C GLY A 3 1.73 8.97 -32.53
N LYS A 4 2.15 9.91 -31.68
CA LYS A 4 3.37 9.75 -30.90
C LYS A 4 3.16 8.50 -30.05
N GLY A 5 4.07 7.51 -30.15
CA GLY A 5 4.00 6.31 -29.28
C GLY A 5 4.10 6.72 -27.81
N LEU A 6 3.64 5.83 -26.91
CA LEU A 6 3.66 6.05 -25.46
C LEU A 6 5.06 6.46 -24.94
N TRP A 7 6.12 5.86 -25.47
CA TRP A 7 7.50 6.02 -25.01
C TRP A 7 8.14 7.32 -25.50
N THR A 8 7.58 8.46 -25.07
CA THR A 8 8.23 9.76 -25.21
C THR A 8 9.41 9.86 -24.25
N ARG A 9 10.31 10.84 -24.51
CA ARG A 9 11.48 11.07 -23.65
C ARG A 9 11.10 11.32 -22.19
N ASP A 10 10.06 12.11 -21.94
CA ASP A 10 9.64 12.49 -20.59
C ASP A 10 8.87 11.35 -19.90
N TYR A 11 8.00 10.61 -20.62
CA TYR A 11 7.34 9.43 -20.10
C TYR A 11 8.33 8.30 -19.78
N THR A 12 9.34 8.08 -20.62
CA THR A 12 10.40 7.09 -20.36
C THR A 12 11.19 7.44 -19.10
N ARG A 13 11.51 8.73 -18.91
CA ARG A 13 12.24 9.20 -17.73
C ARG A 13 11.45 9.03 -16.45
N ILE A 14 10.19 9.46 -16.41
CA ILE A 14 9.37 9.30 -15.21
C ILE A 14 9.14 7.82 -14.88
N THR A 15 8.99 6.97 -15.90
CA THR A 15 8.88 5.51 -15.70
C THR A 15 10.17 4.93 -15.11
N LEU A 16 11.34 5.32 -15.64
CA LEU A 16 12.64 4.88 -15.13
C LEU A 16 12.88 5.37 -13.69
N ALA A 17 12.57 6.63 -13.40
CA ALA A 17 12.64 7.17 -12.05
C ALA A 17 11.72 6.40 -11.08
N SER A 18 10.48 6.11 -11.49
CA SER A 18 9.55 5.29 -10.70
C SER A 18 10.11 3.90 -10.42
N ILE A 19 10.74 3.25 -11.39
CA ILE A 19 11.40 1.94 -11.20
C ILE A 19 12.50 2.04 -10.14
N LEU A 20 13.38 3.05 -10.24
CA LEU A 20 14.47 3.25 -9.29
C LEU A 20 13.95 3.52 -7.87
N SER A 21 12.91 4.36 -7.75
CA SER A 21 12.27 4.68 -6.47
C SER A 21 11.59 3.46 -5.85
N ILE A 22 10.90 2.63 -6.64
CA ILE A 22 10.28 1.38 -6.14
C ILE A 22 11.35 0.40 -5.68
N ILE A 23 12.43 0.20 -6.46
CA ILE A 23 13.55 -0.66 -6.07
C ILE A 23 14.16 -0.18 -4.76
N GLY A 24 14.44 1.12 -4.64
CA GLY A 24 14.98 1.71 -3.42
C GLY A 24 14.07 1.54 -2.20
N GLY A 25 12.76 1.77 -2.37
CA GLY A 25 11.77 1.57 -1.33
C GLY A 25 11.69 0.13 -0.85
N GLU A 26 11.57 -0.83 -1.77
CA GLU A 26 11.55 -2.27 -1.43
C GLU A 26 12.86 -2.72 -0.77
N ALA A 27 14.01 -2.19 -1.22
CA ALA A 27 15.32 -2.54 -0.68
C ALA A 27 15.53 -2.10 0.77
N ILE A 28 14.78 -1.12 1.30
CA ILE A 28 14.99 -0.58 2.65
C ILE A 28 13.80 -0.80 3.61
N ASN A 29 12.57 -0.79 3.11
CA ASN A 29 11.39 -0.86 3.98
C ASN A 29 11.32 -2.18 4.77
N LEU A 30 11.54 -3.31 4.11
CA LEU A 30 11.57 -4.61 4.77
C LEU A 30 12.76 -4.72 5.74
N PRO A 31 14.02 -4.43 5.36
CA PRO A 31 15.16 -4.44 6.26
C PRO A 31 15.03 -3.56 7.49
N VAL A 32 14.53 -2.35 7.36
CA VAL A 32 14.32 -1.46 8.53
C VAL A 32 13.31 -2.07 9.51
N SER A 33 12.21 -2.63 9.00
CA SER A 33 11.23 -3.33 9.84
C SER A 33 11.82 -4.54 10.56
N LEU A 34 12.65 -5.34 9.87
CA LEU A 34 13.33 -6.50 10.44
C LEU A 34 14.37 -6.08 11.50
N LEU A 35 15.16 -5.05 11.20
CA LEU A 35 16.17 -4.53 12.10
C LEU A 35 15.56 -4.03 13.43
N VAL A 36 14.49 -3.26 13.36
CA VAL A 36 13.81 -2.77 14.58
C VAL A 36 13.40 -3.92 15.48
N PHE A 37 12.88 -5.01 14.91
CA PHE A 37 12.54 -6.18 15.70
C PHE A 37 13.78 -6.92 16.19
N ASP A 38 14.83 -7.08 15.36
CA ASP A 38 16.06 -7.77 15.76
C ASP A 38 16.75 -7.10 16.93
N GLU A 39 16.79 -5.77 16.95
CA GLU A 39 17.45 -4.99 18.00
C GLU A 39 16.59 -4.84 19.26
N THR A 40 15.27 -4.69 19.11
CA THR A 40 14.39 -4.43 20.25
C THR A 40 13.77 -5.68 20.85
N LYS A 41 13.68 -6.77 20.07
CA LYS A 41 12.92 -8.00 20.37
C LYS A 41 11.46 -7.72 20.75
N SER A 42 10.92 -6.58 20.30
CA SER A 42 9.60 -6.09 20.67
C SER A 42 8.74 -5.86 19.45
N THR A 43 7.64 -6.62 19.34
CA THR A 43 6.62 -6.41 18.33
C THR A 43 5.88 -5.09 18.50
N LEU A 44 5.73 -4.64 19.76
CA LEU A 44 5.11 -3.34 20.06
C LEU A 44 5.95 -2.17 19.53
N LEU A 45 7.27 -2.17 19.75
CA LEU A 45 8.15 -1.12 19.22
C LEU A 45 8.18 -1.16 17.68
N SER A 46 8.18 -2.36 17.08
CA SER A 46 8.08 -2.51 15.62
C SER A 46 6.75 -1.95 15.09
N ALA A 47 5.63 -2.23 15.78
CA ALA A 47 4.32 -1.68 15.43
C ALA A 47 4.28 -0.16 15.52
N LEU A 48 4.86 0.43 16.59
CA LEU A 48 4.92 1.88 16.75
C LEU A 48 5.71 2.58 15.63
N VAL A 49 6.83 2.00 15.17
CA VAL A 49 7.55 2.52 14.00
C VAL A 49 6.67 2.46 12.74
N MET A 50 5.97 1.34 12.52
CA MET A 50 5.05 1.20 11.39
C MET A 50 3.91 2.24 11.45
N MET A 51 3.29 2.43 12.62
CA MET A 51 2.27 3.47 12.82
C MET A 51 2.76 4.86 12.48
N CYS A 52 4.01 5.19 12.80
CA CYS A 52 4.63 6.47 12.43
C CYS A 52 4.69 6.66 10.90
N GLY A 53 4.77 5.58 10.13
CA GLY A 53 4.72 5.62 8.67
C GLY A 53 3.36 6.05 8.09
N PHE A 54 2.26 5.79 8.79
CA PHE A 54 0.90 6.15 8.33
C PHE A 54 0.44 7.52 8.84
N LEU A 55 1.02 8.00 9.94
CA LEU A 55 0.58 9.23 10.59
C LEU A 55 0.64 10.49 9.70
N PRO A 56 1.73 10.75 8.94
CA PRO A 56 1.79 11.89 8.05
C PRO A 56 0.73 11.85 6.94
N ASP A 57 0.40 10.68 6.43
CA ASP A 57 -0.61 10.54 5.37
C ASP A 57 -2.01 10.93 5.86
N LEU A 58 -2.35 10.51 7.06
CA LEU A 58 -3.61 10.87 7.71
C LEU A 58 -3.73 12.38 7.98
N LEU A 59 -2.63 13.03 8.41
CA LEU A 59 -2.62 14.43 8.82
C LEU A 59 -2.41 15.40 7.67
N LEU A 60 -1.50 15.10 6.75
CA LEU A 60 -1.01 16.03 5.75
C LEU A 60 -1.64 15.83 4.37
N GLY A 61 -2.12 14.64 4.04
CA GLY A 61 -2.58 14.31 2.69
C GLY A 61 -3.57 15.33 2.10
N VAL A 62 -4.49 15.83 2.92
CA VAL A 62 -5.49 16.82 2.51
C VAL A 62 -4.95 18.26 2.56
N LEU A 63 -4.11 18.57 3.54
CA LEU A 63 -3.61 19.93 3.75
C LEU A 63 -2.59 20.35 2.68
N VAL A 64 -1.83 19.40 2.18
CA VAL A 64 -0.72 19.63 1.26
C VAL A 64 -1.16 19.70 -0.21
N ALA A 65 -2.21 18.98 -0.59
CA ALA A 65 -2.68 18.92 -1.97
C ALA A 65 -2.88 20.29 -2.65
N PRO A 66 -3.54 21.30 -2.01
CA PRO A 66 -3.72 22.61 -2.64
C PRO A 66 -2.43 23.42 -2.86
N VAL A 67 -1.40 23.13 -2.07
CA VAL A 67 -0.08 23.77 -2.21
C VAL A 67 0.64 23.21 -3.42
N ILE A 68 0.58 21.90 -3.60
CA ILE A 68 1.20 21.21 -4.73
C ILE A 68 0.52 21.58 -6.04
N ASP A 69 -0.82 21.60 -6.07
CA ASP A 69 -1.59 21.90 -7.30
C ASP A 69 -1.25 23.26 -7.91
N ARG A 70 -0.86 24.23 -7.09
CA ARG A 70 -0.53 25.61 -7.49
C ARG A 70 0.93 25.85 -7.80
N SER A 71 1.77 24.85 -7.60
CA SER A 71 3.21 24.96 -7.76
C SER A 71 3.71 24.11 -8.93
N ARG A 72 4.96 24.27 -9.29
CA ARG A 72 5.62 23.45 -10.31
C ARG A 72 5.88 22.06 -9.75
N LYS A 73 5.14 21.04 -10.22
CA LYS A 73 5.16 19.67 -9.72
C LYS A 73 6.56 19.05 -9.75
N LYS A 74 7.31 19.28 -10.85
CA LYS A 74 8.70 18.84 -10.99
C LYS A 74 9.59 19.29 -9.82
N ARG A 75 9.44 20.54 -9.34
CA ARG A 75 10.25 21.04 -8.22
C ARG A 75 9.97 20.28 -6.92
N TRP A 76 8.70 19.89 -6.70
CA TRP A 76 8.34 19.08 -5.56
C TRP A 76 8.97 17.70 -5.64
N ILE A 77 8.85 17.01 -6.77
CA ILE A 77 9.38 15.66 -6.96
C ILE A 77 10.89 15.65 -6.75
N VAL A 78 11.63 16.45 -7.53
CA VAL A 78 13.10 16.52 -7.42
C VAL A 78 13.54 17.01 -6.03
N GLY A 79 12.81 17.97 -5.44
CA GLY A 79 13.13 18.51 -4.11
C GLY A 79 12.89 17.49 -2.99
N MET A 80 11.81 16.71 -3.07
CA MET A 80 11.49 15.66 -2.09
C MET A 80 12.49 14.50 -2.20
N ASP A 81 12.86 14.09 -3.41
CA ASP A 81 13.88 13.06 -3.60
C ASP A 81 15.27 13.53 -3.14
N ALA A 82 15.62 14.81 -3.36
CA ALA A 82 16.87 15.38 -2.83
C ALA A 82 16.88 15.43 -1.28
N LEU A 83 15.74 15.73 -0.66
CA LEU A 83 15.61 15.67 0.80
C LEU A 83 15.74 14.23 1.31
N LEU A 84 15.09 13.26 0.66
CA LEU A 84 15.24 11.83 0.98
C LEU A 84 16.68 11.37 0.81
N LEU A 85 17.36 11.78 -0.24
CA LEU A 85 18.79 11.48 -0.43
C LEU A 85 19.61 11.94 0.78
N GLY A 86 19.40 13.17 1.25
CA GLY A 86 20.04 13.68 2.46
C GLY A 86 19.71 12.85 3.70
N VAL A 87 18.46 12.43 3.87
CA VAL A 87 18.02 11.57 4.98
C VAL A 87 18.69 10.20 4.93
N TYR A 88 18.76 9.55 3.77
CA TYR A 88 19.43 8.25 3.61
C TYR A 88 20.93 8.34 3.86
N LEU A 89 21.60 9.37 3.37
CA LEU A 89 23.03 9.61 3.66
C LEU A 89 23.29 9.86 5.15
N ALA A 90 22.43 10.65 5.80
CA ALA A 90 22.51 10.87 7.25
C ALA A 90 22.31 9.55 8.01
N MET A 91 21.32 8.73 7.65
CA MET A 91 21.10 7.42 8.26
C MET A 91 22.30 6.49 8.05
N ALA A 92 22.88 6.46 6.86
CA ALA A 92 24.08 5.69 6.59
C ALA A 92 25.23 6.11 7.51
N ALA A 93 25.46 7.41 7.66
CA ALA A 93 26.51 7.95 8.56
C ALA A 93 26.24 7.60 10.03
N PHE A 94 25.04 7.86 10.54
CA PHE A 94 24.69 7.56 11.93
C PHE A 94 24.78 6.08 12.26
N THR A 95 24.28 5.21 11.37
CA THR A 95 24.31 3.75 11.58
C THR A 95 25.71 3.14 11.39
N HIS A 96 26.62 3.85 10.72
CA HIS A 96 28.01 3.44 10.60
C HIS A 96 28.85 3.78 11.83
N ILE A 97 28.56 4.90 12.48
CA ILE A 97 29.38 5.45 13.60
C ILE A 97 28.88 4.96 14.96
N GLY A 98 27.56 4.76 15.11
CA GLY A 98 26.92 4.53 16.40
C GLY A 98 26.12 3.24 16.50
N PRO A 99 25.76 2.85 17.75
CA PRO A 99 24.87 1.74 18.02
C PRO A 99 23.44 2.04 17.54
N PHE A 100 22.60 1.01 17.53
CA PHE A 100 21.17 1.16 17.24
C PHE A 100 20.50 2.12 18.24
N HIS A 101 19.80 3.12 17.71
CA HIS A 101 18.98 4.05 18.49
C HIS A 101 17.54 4.04 17.97
N TYR A 102 16.62 3.48 18.73
CA TYR A 102 15.21 3.36 18.34
C TYR A 102 14.58 4.69 17.89
N GLY A 103 14.83 5.78 18.64
CA GLY A 103 14.32 7.12 18.31
C GLY A 103 14.77 7.63 16.94
N LEU A 104 15.96 7.24 16.47
CA LEU A 104 16.46 7.59 15.14
C LEU A 104 15.64 6.92 14.04
N TYR A 105 15.25 5.65 14.22
CA TYR A 105 14.41 4.94 13.24
C TYR A 105 12.96 5.45 13.24
N VAL A 106 12.42 5.85 14.40
CA VAL A 106 11.13 6.55 14.49
C VAL A 106 11.17 7.86 13.72
N ALA A 107 12.21 8.70 13.97
CA ALA A 107 12.38 9.96 13.25
C ALA A 107 12.57 9.75 11.75
N PHE A 108 13.39 8.78 11.36
CA PHE A 108 13.58 8.38 9.97
C PHE A 108 12.24 8.01 9.30
N THR A 109 11.44 7.14 9.92
CA THR A 109 10.15 6.72 9.38
C THR A 109 9.16 7.89 9.26
N LEU A 110 9.09 8.76 10.27
CA LEU A 110 8.24 9.96 10.23
C LEU A 110 8.66 10.92 9.10
N VAL A 111 9.95 11.17 8.94
CA VAL A 111 10.47 12.08 7.91
C VAL A 111 10.24 11.48 6.52
N THR A 112 10.61 10.22 6.30
CA THR A 112 10.41 9.56 5.02
C THR A 112 8.94 9.45 4.64
N ALA A 113 8.06 9.12 5.58
CA ALA A 113 6.62 9.09 5.36
C ALA A 113 6.06 10.48 5.04
N THR A 114 6.51 11.52 5.75
CA THR A 114 6.13 12.91 5.46
C THR A 114 6.50 13.30 4.03
N VAL A 115 7.75 13.07 3.65
CA VAL A 115 8.25 13.38 2.31
C VAL A 115 7.49 12.59 1.23
N SER A 116 7.18 11.32 1.51
CA SER A 116 6.42 10.46 0.61
C SER A 116 5.00 10.99 0.34
N VAL A 117 4.34 11.64 1.30
CA VAL A 117 3.04 12.29 1.07
C VAL A 117 3.16 13.41 0.02
N PHE A 118 4.16 14.28 0.16
CA PHE A 118 4.39 15.36 -0.80
C PHE A 118 4.76 14.82 -2.19
N TYR A 119 5.66 13.84 -2.24
CA TYR A 119 6.06 13.19 -3.49
C TYR A 119 4.85 12.56 -4.19
N ARG A 120 4.06 11.75 -3.51
CA ARG A 120 2.90 11.03 -4.05
C ARG A 120 1.84 11.99 -4.59
N LEU A 121 1.55 13.08 -3.88
CA LEU A 121 0.60 14.09 -4.34
C LEU A 121 1.13 14.84 -5.56
N ALA A 122 2.41 15.22 -5.57
CA ALA A 122 3.03 15.86 -6.72
C ALA A 122 3.09 14.92 -7.93
N TYR A 123 3.43 13.65 -7.72
CA TYR A 123 3.46 12.63 -8.76
C TYR A 123 2.07 12.40 -9.38
N SER A 124 1.05 12.22 -8.55
CA SER A 124 -0.31 11.99 -9.02
C SER A 124 -0.87 13.17 -9.84
N ALA A 125 -0.44 14.40 -9.52
CA ALA A 125 -0.83 15.59 -10.26
C ALA A 125 0.01 15.81 -11.53
N TRP A 126 1.24 15.29 -11.60
CA TRP A 126 2.15 15.50 -12.73
C TRP A 126 2.13 14.36 -13.74
N PHE A 127 2.00 13.14 -13.30
CA PHE A 127 2.07 11.94 -14.15
C PHE A 127 1.12 11.96 -15.35
N PRO A 128 -0.15 12.43 -15.24
CA PRO A 128 -1.05 12.54 -16.39
C PRO A 128 -0.52 13.45 -17.49
N ASP A 129 0.17 14.55 -17.13
CA ASP A 129 0.71 15.52 -18.08
C ASP A 129 1.89 14.96 -18.90
N LEU A 130 2.56 13.93 -18.38
CA LEU A 130 3.68 13.25 -19.02
C LEU A 130 3.26 12.14 -19.99
N ILE A 131 1.98 11.73 -19.96
CA ILE A 131 1.44 10.73 -20.86
C ILE A 131 1.00 11.39 -22.18
N PRO A 132 1.49 10.93 -23.35
CA PRO A 132 1.03 11.47 -24.62
C PRO A 132 -0.47 11.31 -24.82
N SER A 133 -1.14 12.32 -25.37
CA SER A 133 -2.57 12.30 -25.66
C SER A 133 -2.95 11.09 -26.52
N GLY A 134 -3.96 10.34 -26.07
CA GLY A 134 -4.44 9.10 -26.70
C GLY A 134 -3.72 7.83 -26.23
N CYS A 135 -2.73 7.94 -25.33
CA CYS A 135 -2.01 6.80 -24.71
C CYS A 135 -2.30 6.67 -23.22
N GLU A 136 -3.32 7.36 -22.67
CA GLU A 136 -3.60 7.45 -21.24
C GLU A 136 -3.81 6.06 -20.63
N GLN A 137 -4.61 5.22 -21.26
CA GLN A 137 -4.86 3.86 -20.78
C GLN A 137 -3.58 3.02 -20.73
N GLN A 138 -2.73 3.13 -21.74
CA GLN A 138 -1.46 2.42 -21.81
C GLN A 138 -0.48 2.92 -20.74
N GLY A 139 -0.40 4.24 -20.54
CA GLY A 139 0.45 4.87 -19.53
C GLY A 139 0.10 4.44 -18.12
N TYR A 140 -1.18 4.46 -17.76
CA TYR A 140 -1.63 3.96 -16.46
C TYR A 140 -1.47 2.45 -16.30
N ALA A 141 -1.64 1.67 -17.37
CA ALA A 141 -1.42 0.22 -17.32
C ALA A 141 0.04 -0.11 -17.03
N VAL A 142 0.99 0.56 -17.68
CA VAL A 142 2.43 0.39 -17.39
C VAL A 142 2.71 0.76 -15.93
N SER A 143 2.32 1.95 -15.48
CA SER A 143 2.55 2.41 -14.11
C SER A 143 1.97 1.45 -13.07
N GLY A 144 0.76 0.95 -13.28
CA GLY A 144 0.09 0.02 -12.36
C GLY A 144 0.73 -1.37 -12.28
N THR A 145 1.56 -1.76 -13.25
CA THR A 145 2.26 -3.06 -13.25
C THR A 145 3.68 -2.98 -12.68
N LEU A 146 4.26 -1.79 -12.55
CA LEU A 146 5.65 -1.63 -12.08
C LEU A 146 5.85 -2.19 -10.68
N TYR A 147 5.04 -1.75 -9.71
CA TYR A 147 5.17 -2.17 -8.33
C TYR A 147 5.06 -3.69 -8.16
N PRO A 148 4.01 -4.38 -8.64
CA PRO A 148 3.92 -5.83 -8.52
C PRO A 148 5.09 -6.58 -9.16
N LEU A 149 5.54 -6.15 -10.35
CA LEU A 149 6.64 -6.80 -11.05
C LEU A 149 7.97 -6.65 -10.29
N ILE A 150 8.25 -5.46 -9.79
CA ILE A 150 9.48 -5.19 -9.05
C ILE A 150 9.46 -5.92 -7.71
N SER A 151 8.33 -5.88 -6.98
CA SER A 151 8.20 -6.53 -5.66
C SER A 151 8.37 -8.04 -5.71
N ILE A 152 8.00 -8.71 -6.81
CA ILE A 152 8.25 -10.16 -6.98
C ILE A 152 9.76 -10.48 -6.82
N VAL A 153 10.61 -9.65 -7.40
CA VAL A 153 12.05 -9.85 -7.36
C VAL A 153 12.67 -9.21 -6.12
N MET A 154 12.24 -7.99 -5.79
CA MET A 154 12.88 -7.22 -4.72
C MET A 154 12.56 -7.74 -3.32
N SER A 155 11.39 -8.34 -3.08
CA SER A 155 11.06 -8.87 -1.75
C SER A 155 12.06 -9.94 -1.26
N PRO A 156 12.37 -11.01 -2.01
CA PRO A 156 13.42 -11.95 -1.60
C PRO A 156 14.83 -11.36 -1.69
N VAL A 157 15.10 -10.47 -2.65
CA VAL A 157 16.40 -9.80 -2.77
C VAL A 157 16.67 -8.91 -1.55
N ALA A 158 15.72 -8.08 -1.15
CA ALA A 158 15.86 -7.22 0.03
C ALA A 158 16.05 -8.05 1.31
N ALA A 159 15.28 -9.14 1.46
CA ALA A 159 15.42 -10.06 2.56
C ALA A 159 16.81 -10.75 2.59
N PHE A 160 17.32 -11.15 1.43
CA PHE A 160 18.67 -11.71 1.30
C PHE A 160 19.75 -10.65 1.58
N LEU A 161 19.65 -9.47 1.00
CA LEU A 161 20.59 -8.37 1.23
C LEU A 161 20.69 -8.00 2.71
N TYR A 162 19.57 -8.01 3.42
CA TYR A 162 19.53 -7.78 4.88
C TYR A 162 20.44 -8.76 5.65
N THR A 163 20.57 -10.01 5.18
CA THR A 163 21.43 -11.02 5.82
C THR A 163 22.89 -10.96 5.40
N GLN A 164 23.20 -10.29 4.28
CA GLN A 164 24.56 -10.27 3.69
C GLN A 164 25.26 -8.92 3.78
N ILE A 165 24.49 -7.84 3.82
CA ILE A 165 25.00 -6.46 3.73
C ILE A 165 24.66 -5.73 5.05
N SER A 166 25.63 -4.98 5.56
CA SER A 166 25.40 -4.14 6.74
C SER A 166 24.36 -3.05 6.45
N VAL A 167 23.59 -2.69 7.45
CA VAL A 167 22.51 -1.68 7.35
C VAL A 167 23.01 -0.33 6.80
N PRO A 168 24.17 0.20 7.23
CA PRO A 168 24.72 1.43 6.64
C PRO A 168 24.93 1.33 5.13
N ASN A 169 25.44 0.20 4.64
CA ASN A 169 25.67 -0.01 3.22
C ASN A 169 24.36 -0.15 2.42
N MET A 170 23.30 -0.67 3.05
CA MET A 170 21.95 -0.68 2.45
C MET A 170 21.42 0.75 2.26
N PHE A 171 21.56 1.62 3.27
CA PHE A 171 21.21 3.03 3.15
C PHE A 171 22.01 3.73 2.04
N LEU A 172 23.32 3.47 1.90
CA LEU A 172 24.15 4.01 0.83
C LEU A 172 23.68 3.52 -0.54
N GLY A 173 23.34 2.23 -0.67
CA GLY A 173 22.81 1.67 -1.92
C GLY A 173 21.51 2.36 -2.36
N VAL A 174 20.58 2.58 -1.43
CA VAL A 174 19.33 3.30 -1.71
C VAL A 174 19.61 4.78 -2.03
N ALA A 175 20.53 5.42 -1.32
CA ALA A 175 20.96 6.78 -1.64
C ALA A 175 21.51 6.90 -3.06
N ALA A 176 22.29 5.93 -3.51
CA ALA A 176 22.82 5.89 -4.89
C ALA A 176 21.70 5.74 -5.95
N LEU A 177 20.71 4.86 -5.69
CA LEU A 177 19.54 4.71 -6.56
C LEU A 177 18.73 6.00 -6.62
N LEU A 178 18.55 6.67 -5.49
CA LEU A 178 17.80 7.92 -5.41
C LEU A 178 18.54 9.08 -6.10
N ALA A 179 19.88 9.15 -5.98
CA ALA A 179 20.68 10.11 -6.73
C ALA A 179 20.55 9.93 -8.26
N LEU A 180 20.47 8.67 -8.71
CA LEU A 180 20.21 8.35 -10.11
C LEU A 180 18.78 8.74 -10.52
N SER A 181 17.77 8.48 -9.67
CA SER A 181 16.39 8.92 -9.89
C SER A 181 16.31 10.42 -10.08
N ILE A 182 16.92 11.20 -9.18
CA ILE A 182 16.98 12.67 -9.24
C ILE A 182 17.60 13.13 -10.56
N ALA A 183 18.71 12.52 -11.00
CA ALA A 183 19.36 12.88 -12.26
C ALA A 183 18.45 12.63 -13.48
N VAL A 184 17.66 11.55 -13.45
CA VAL A 184 16.70 11.20 -14.49
C VAL A 184 15.52 12.19 -14.49
N GLU A 185 14.95 12.47 -13.33
CA GLU A 185 13.80 13.38 -13.17
C GLU A 185 14.14 14.83 -13.50
N ALA A 186 15.31 15.30 -13.08
CA ALA A 186 15.80 16.64 -13.42
C ALA A 186 15.87 16.87 -14.93
N GLY A 187 16.10 15.81 -15.69
CA GLY A 187 16.13 15.87 -17.15
C GLY A 187 14.77 15.93 -17.85
N ILE A 188 13.62 15.75 -17.16
CA ILE A 188 12.28 15.88 -17.72
C ILE A 188 12.05 17.36 -18.10
N ARG A 189 11.48 17.61 -19.27
CA ARG A 189 11.29 18.99 -19.77
C ARG A 189 9.95 19.57 -19.38
N GLU A 190 8.91 18.74 -19.27
CA GLU A 190 7.58 19.16 -18.86
C GLU A 190 7.58 19.52 -17.37
N ASP A 191 7.22 20.76 -17.03
CA ASP A 191 7.21 21.24 -15.63
C ASP A 191 5.87 20.94 -14.89
N GLY A 192 4.86 20.44 -15.61
CA GLY A 192 3.50 20.25 -15.14
C GLY A 192 2.70 21.57 -15.06
N ALA A 193 1.47 21.56 -15.57
CA ALA A 193 0.59 22.73 -15.55
C ALA A 193 0.26 23.16 -14.11
N GLN A 194 0.21 24.46 -13.87
CA GLN A 194 -0.31 25.02 -12.63
C GLN A 194 -1.84 25.03 -12.71
N SER A 195 -2.49 24.42 -11.73
CA SER A 195 -3.94 24.50 -11.64
C SER A 195 -4.39 25.87 -11.12
N THR A 196 -5.29 26.53 -11.85
CA THR A 196 -5.96 27.76 -11.42
C THR A 196 -7.24 27.50 -10.62
N GLY A 197 -7.48 26.24 -10.22
CA GLY A 197 -8.70 25.81 -9.54
C GLY A 197 -8.94 26.47 -8.18
N GLU A 198 -10.19 26.40 -7.70
CA GLU A 198 -10.61 26.90 -6.39
C GLU A 198 -9.78 26.33 -5.23
N ARG A 199 -9.57 27.17 -4.21
CA ARG A 199 -8.87 26.73 -2.99
C ARG A 199 -9.64 25.61 -2.30
N TYR A 200 -9.04 24.41 -2.24
CA TYR A 200 -9.52 23.36 -1.37
C TYR A 200 -9.17 23.74 0.07
N THR A 201 -10.18 24.14 0.86
CA THR A 201 -10.01 24.63 2.21
C THR A 201 -10.37 23.54 3.24
N LEU A 202 -9.83 23.63 4.46
CA LEU A 202 -10.25 22.80 5.60
C LEU A 202 -11.77 22.78 5.81
N ARG A 203 -12.45 23.90 5.55
CA ARG A 203 -13.91 23.99 5.63
C ARG A 203 -14.58 23.13 4.55
N LYS A 204 -14.05 23.14 3.33
CA LYS A 204 -14.55 22.30 2.21
C LYS A 204 -14.31 20.83 2.50
N TRP A 205 -13.12 20.49 3.00
CA TRP A 205 -12.79 19.14 3.45
C TRP A 205 -13.73 18.61 4.54
N ARG A 206 -13.98 19.40 5.60
CA ARG A 206 -14.95 19.02 6.65
C ARG A 206 -16.37 18.85 6.09
N SER A 207 -16.79 19.71 5.17
CA SER A 207 -18.07 19.61 4.48
C SER A 207 -18.16 18.34 3.64
N ASP A 208 -17.11 18.01 2.90
CA ASP A 208 -17.05 16.83 2.03
C ASP A 208 -17.04 15.53 2.86
N LEU A 209 -16.28 15.50 3.97
CA LEU A 209 -16.31 14.40 4.92
C LEU A 209 -17.69 14.25 5.56
N ALA A 210 -18.32 15.34 5.98
CA ALA A 210 -19.66 15.30 6.57
C ALA A 210 -20.70 14.76 5.58
N ALA A 211 -20.64 15.18 4.31
CA ALA A 211 -21.53 14.68 3.27
C ALA A 211 -21.29 13.19 2.97
N GLY A 212 -20.02 12.75 2.91
CA GLY A 212 -19.64 11.34 2.77
C GLY A 212 -20.14 10.49 3.95
N PHE A 213 -19.95 10.99 5.19
CA PHE A 213 -20.42 10.32 6.40
C PHE A 213 -21.95 10.20 6.45
N GLN A 214 -22.66 11.27 6.07
CA GLN A 214 -24.13 11.24 6.02
C GLN A 214 -24.64 10.23 4.99
N PHE A 215 -23.99 10.13 3.83
CA PHE A 215 -24.30 9.13 2.81
C PHE A 215 -24.09 7.71 3.33
N ILE A 216 -22.90 7.40 3.88
CA ILE A 216 -22.59 6.08 4.42
C ILE A 216 -23.52 5.69 5.57
N ARG A 217 -23.92 6.65 6.40
CA ARG A 217 -24.89 6.39 7.49
C ARG A 217 -26.24 5.94 6.96
N ARG A 218 -26.68 6.45 5.81
CA ARG A 218 -27.94 6.08 5.15
C ARG A 218 -27.82 4.79 4.34
N GLU A 219 -26.74 4.62 3.63
CA GLU A 219 -26.47 3.48 2.74
C GLU A 219 -25.80 2.32 3.48
N LYS A 220 -26.64 1.47 4.10
CA LYS A 220 -26.17 0.34 4.93
C LYS A 220 -25.24 -0.61 4.18
N GLY A 221 -25.47 -0.86 2.87
CA GLY A 221 -24.63 -1.74 2.07
C GLY A 221 -23.20 -1.21 1.90
N ILE A 222 -23.07 0.07 1.54
CA ILE A 222 -21.75 0.73 1.41
C ILE A 222 -21.05 0.78 2.77
N ARG A 223 -21.75 1.11 3.83
CA ARG A 223 -21.21 1.13 5.20
C ARG A 223 -20.62 -0.22 5.58
N ASN A 224 -21.36 -1.31 5.39
CA ASN A 224 -20.91 -2.65 5.74
C ASN A 224 -19.67 -3.04 4.95
N ILE A 225 -19.67 -2.78 3.64
CA ILE A 225 -18.55 -3.11 2.75
C ILE A 225 -17.28 -2.32 3.16
N TYR A 226 -17.42 -1.01 3.37
CA TYR A 226 -16.27 -0.16 3.73
C TYR A 226 -15.72 -0.45 5.12
N THR A 227 -16.59 -0.68 6.12
CA THR A 227 -16.16 -1.08 7.47
C THR A 227 -15.41 -2.41 7.43
N TYR A 228 -15.95 -3.41 6.74
CA TYR A 228 -15.26 -4.69 6.58
C TYR A 228 -13.91 -4.54 5.86
N MET A 229 -13.87 -3.75 4.79
CA MET A 229 -12.62 -3.57 4.02
C MET A 229 -11.56 -2.81 4.79
N SER A 230 -11.94 -1.83 5.60
CA SER A 230 -11.00 -1.16 6.51
C SER A 230 -10.39 -2.16 7.49
N PHE A 231 -11.18 -3.07 8.06
CA PHE A 231 -10.68 -4.13 8.95
C PHE A 231 -9.81 -5.15 8.20
N ALA A 232 -10.24 -5.58 7.00
CA ALA A 232 -9.49 -6.55 6.22
C ALA A 232 -8.11 -6.02 5.76
N SER A 233 -8.05 -4.77 5.32
CA SER A 233 -6.80 -4.12 4.95
C SER A 233 -5.89 -3.95 6.18
N ALA A 234 -6.44 -3.46 7.29
CA ALA A 234 -5.70 -3.27 8.52
C ALA A 234 -5.19 -4.60 9.11
N SER A 235 -5.99 -5.66 9.03
CA SER A 235 -5.59 -7.01 9.45
C SER A 235 -4.39 -7.52 8.63
N GLY A 236 -4.43 -7.38 7.30
CA GLY A 236 -3.37 -7.85 6.43
C GLY A 236 -2.01 -7.19 6.71
N GLU A 237 -2.00 -5.86 6.86
CA GLU A 237 -0.76 -5.12 7.16
C GLU A 237 -0.27 -5.37 8.59
N SER A 238 -1.15 -5.34 9.58
CA SER A 238 -0.77 -5.53 10.98
C SER A 238 -0.27 -6.94 11.28
N THR A 239 -0.88 -7.99 10.70
CA THR A 239 -0.39 -9.37 10.85
C THR A 239 0.99 -9.56 10.25
N ALA A 240 1.39 -8.74 9.26
CA ALA A 240 2.72 -8.80 8.68
C ALA A 240 3.84 -8.58 9.73
N ILE A 241 3.59 -7.77 10.78
CA ILE A 241 4.54 -7.58 11.91
C ILE A 241 4.80 -8.91 12.61
N LEU A 242 3.72 -9.64 12.94
CA LEU A 242 3.81 -10.91 13.64
C LEU A 242 4.42 -12.01 12.76
N ILE A 243 4.10 -12.00 11.47
CA ILE A 243 4.66 -12.94 10.49
C ILE A 243 6.17 -12.70 10.34
N ARG A 244 6.62 -11.45 10.26
CA ARG A 244 8.05 -11.11 10.23
C ARG A 244 8.78 -11.61 11.48
N ALA A 245 8.24 -11.29 12.67
CA ALA A 245 8.78 -11.75 13.93
C ALA A 245 8.84 -13.28 14.01
N TYR A 246 7.82 -13.97 13.52
CA TYR A 246 7.79 -15.43 13.46
C TYR A 246 8.91 -15.98 12.56
N PHE A 247 9.11 -15.43 11.36
CA PHE A 247 10.16 -15.89 10.45
C PHE A 247 11.58 -15.57 10.95
N GLN A 248 11.74 -14.56 11.82
CA GLN A 248 13.01 -14.24 12.46
C GLN A 248 13.35 -15.11 13.69
N THR A 249 12.34 -15.75 14.29
CA THR A 249 12.51 -16.47 15.56
C THR A 249 12.25 -17.97 15.47
N ALA A 250 11.46 -18.43 14.50
CA ALA A 250 11.09 -19.83 14.39
C ALA A 250 12.22 -20.66 13.76
N PRO A 251 12.57 -21.83 14.36
CA PRO A 251 13.60 -22.70 13.82
C PRO A 251 13.22 -23.22 12.43
N GLY A 252 14.18 -23.26 11.52
CA GLY A 252 14.00 -23.75 10.14
C GLY A 252 13.34 -22.76 9.18
N LEU A 253 12.99 -21.55 9.62
CA LEU A 253 12.54 -20.45 8.78
C LEU A 253 13.63 -19.38 8.65
N SER A 254 13.55 -18.59 7.57
CA SER A 254 14.49 -17.51 7.33
C SER A 254 13.76 -16.28 6.73
N VAL A 255 14.40 -15.13 6.86
CA VAL A 255 13.91 -13.87 6.28
C VAL A 255 13.82 -13.96 4.75
N THR A 256 14.76 -14.69 4.10
CA THR A 256 14.69 -14.95 2.66
C THR A 256 13.45 -15.76 2.27
N MET A 257 13.07 -16.76 3.10
CA MET A 257 11.83 -17.52 2.90
C MET A 257 10.58 -16.63 3.03
N LEU A 258 10.61 -15.65 3.92
CA LEU A 258 9.56 -14.63 4.01
C LEU A 258 9.45 -13.81 2.70
N GLY A 259 10.58 -13.38 2.14
CA GLY A 259 10.61 -12.67 0.86
C GLY A 259 10.04 -13.50 -0.29
N LEU A 260 10.37 -14.79 -0.37
CA LEU A 260 9.80 -15.70 -1.36
C LEU A 260 8.29 -15.89 -1.19
N MET A 261 7.79 -15.89 0.06
CA MET A 261 6.37 -15.96 0.35
C MET A 261 5.63 -14.71 -0.18
N SER A 262 6.22 -13.53 -0.02
CA SER A 262 5.70 -12.28 -0.60
C SER A 262 5.70 -12.32 -2.13
N SER A 263 6.76 -12.86 -2.74
CA SER A 263 6.81 -13.06 -4.20
C SER A 263 5.70 -13.98 -4.70
N ALA A 264 5.42 -15.08 -4.01
CA ALA A 264 4.34 -15.99 -4.36
C ALA A 264 2.98 -15.28 -4.38
N GLU A 265 2.74 -14.41 -3.40
CA GLU A 265 1.52 -13.58 -3.37
C GLU A 265 1.44 -12.62 -4.56
N MET A 266 2.54 -11.92 -4.90
CA MET A 266 2.57 -10.98 -6.02
C MET A 266 2.39 -11.69 -7.37
N ILE A 267 2.94 -12.88 -7.55
CA ILE A 267 2.70 -13.71 -8.73
C ILE A 267 1.22 -14.07 -8.85
N GLY A 268 0.58 -14.47 -7.74
CA GLY A 268 -0.85 -14.72 -7.70
C GLY A 268 -1.67 -13.50 -8.13
N ARG A 269 -1.31 -12.30 -7.63
CA ARG A 269 -1.94 -11.03 -8.00
C ARG A 269 -1.84 -10.74 -9.50
N LEU A 270 -0.65 -10.92 -10.09
CA LEU A 270 -0.42 -10.68 -11.52
C LEU A 270 -1.21 -11.65 -12.39
N ILE A 271 -1.18 -12.94 -12.08
CA ILE A 271 -1.93 -13.97 -12.83
C ILE A 271 -3.42 -13.70 -12.78
N SER A 272 -3.95 -13.33 -11.61
CA SER A 272 -5.36 -12.97 -11.46
C SER A 272 -5.73 -11.72 -12.25
N GLY A 273 -4.88 -10.69 -12.23
CA GLY A 273 -5.08 -9.48 -13.03
C GLY A 273 -5.13 -9.78 -14.54
N ALA A 274 -4.18 -10.57 -15.04
CA ALA A 274 -4.16 -11.00 -16.43
C ALA A 274 -5.38 -11.87 -16.81
N ALA A 275 -5.79 -12.78 -15.93
CA ALA A 275 -6.97 -13.62 -16.16
C ALA A 275 -8.26 -12.80 -16.23
N GLN A 276 -8.41 -11.76 -15.40
CA GLN A 276 -9.58 -10.88 -15.40
C GLN A 276 -9.71 -10.03 -16.67
N TYR A 277 -8.61 -9.81 -17.39
CA TYR A 277 -8.67 -9.17 -18.70
C TYR A 277 -9.45 -10.04 -19.71
N ARG A 278 -9.36 -11.35 -19.57
CA ARG A 278 -9.99 -12.31 -20.50
C ARG A 278 -11.30 -12.88 -19.97
N PHE A 279 -11.46 -12.98 -18.66
CA PHE A 279 -12.64 -13.58 -18.02
C PHE A 279 -13.33 -12.55 -17.12
N THR A 280 -14.58 -12.22 -17.43
CA THR A 280 -15.40 -11.31 -16.63
C THR A 280 -16.42 -12.08 -15.80
N VAL A 281 -16.59 -11.67 -14.54
CA VAL A 281 -17.60 -12.22 -13.65
C VAL A 281 -18.92 -11.48 -13.86
N PRO A 282 -20.02 -12.18 -14.26
CA PRO A 282 -21.33 -11.55 -14.43
C PRO A 282 -21.81 -10.85 -13.14
N PRO A 283 -22.51 -9.70 -13.24
CA PRO A 283 -22.93 -8.91 -12.07
C PRO A 283 -23.67 -9.72 -11.02
N LYS A 284 -24.60 -10.59 -11.41
CA LYS A 284 -25.37 -11.47 -10.50
C LYS A 284 -24.52 -12.45 -9.67
N ARG A 285 -23.29 -12.75 -10.12
CA ARG A 285 -22.38 -13.69 -9.43
C ARG A 285 -21.33 -12.96 -8.58
N ARG A 286 -21.14 -11.64 -8.75
CA ARG A 286 -20.09 -10.87 -8.06
C ARG A 286 -20.18 -11.00 -6.54
N TYR A 287 -21.37 -10.86 -5.98
CA TYR A 287 -21.56 -10.97 -4.53
C TYR A 287 -21.18 -12.37 -4.00
N GLY A 288 -21.62 -13.43 -4.69
CA GLY A 288 -21.30 -14.80 -4.29
C GLY A 288 -19.79 -15.10 -4.30
N VAL A 289 -19.11 -14.69 -5.39
CA VAL A 289 -17.64 -14.85 -5.51
C VAL A 289 -16.92 -14.05 -4.43
N THR A 290 -17.26 -12.79 -4.25
CA THR A 290 -16.59 -11.92 -3.28
C THR A 290 -16.78 -12.39 -1.85
N ARG A 291 -17.99 -12.86 -1.49
CA ARG A 291 -18.29 -13.45 -0.18
C ARG A 291 -17.43 -14.69 0.09
N PHE A 292 -17.32 -15.59 -0.90
CA PHE A 292 -16.46 -16.77 -0.79
C PHE A 292 -15.00 -16.35 -0.58
N VAL A 293 -14.49 -15.42 -1.38
CA VAL A 293 -13.10 -14.95 -1.27
C VAL A 293 -12.81 -14.34 0.09
N TYR A 294 -13.70 -13.52 0.64
CA TYR A 294 -13.49 -12.89 1.94
C TYR A 294 -13.37 -13.92 3.08
N VAL A 295 -14.23 -14.92 3.10
CA VAL A 295 -14.15 -16.00 4.10
C VAL A 295 -12.88 -16.83 3.90
N PHE A 296 -12.63 -17.24 2.66
CA PHE A 296 -11.46 -18.05 2.31
C PHE A 296 -10.16 -17.34 2.68
N TYR A 297 -10.03 -16.05 2.32
CA TYR A 297 -8.84 -15.26 2.61
C TYR A 297 -8.56 -15.21 4.12
N GLN A 298 -9.55 -14.89 4.93
CA GLN A 298 -9.38 -14.81 6.39
C GLN A 298 -9.09 -16.16 7.03
N LEU A 299 -9.68 -17.25 6.53
CA LEU A 299 -9.34 -18.59 6.99
C LEU A 299 -7.91 -18.97 6.63
N MET A 300 -7.47 -18.63 5.42
CA MET A 300 -6.11 -18.90 4.98
C MET A 300 -5.07 -18.10 5.77
N ASP A 301 -5.37 -16.83 6.10
CA ASP A 301 -4.52 -16.01 6.96
C ASP A 301 -4.47 -16.58 8.40
N MET A 302 -5.61 -16.98 8.95
CA MET A 302 -5.69 -17.56 10.28
C MET A 302 -4.86 -18.83 10.42
N LEU A 303 -4.81 -19.66 9.38
CA LEU A 303 -4.09 -20.92 9.35
C LEU A 303 -2.64 -20.78 8.88
N LEU A 304 -2.22 -19.65 8.33
CA LEU A 304 -0.95 -19.48 7.64
C LEU A 304 0.25 -20.02 8.43
N LEU A 305 0.43 -19.58 9.66
CA LEU A 305 1.60 -19.92 10.47
C LEU A 305 1.52 -21.34 11.13
N PHE A 306 0.44 -22.06 10.89
CA PHE A 306 0.29 -23.47 11.29
C PHE A 306 0.63 -24.43 10.15
N MET A 307 0.83 -23.93 8.93
CA MET A 307 1.14 -24.72 7.75
C MET A 307 2.65 -24.93 7.61
N PRO A 308 3.09 -26.05 6.96
CA PRO A 308 4.47 -26.17 6.52
C PRO A 308 4.77 -25.15 5.42
N TYR A 309 6.05 -24.76 5.28
CA TYR A 309 6.46 -23.65 4.41
C TYR A 309 5.96 -23.77 2.95
N GLY A 310 6.02 -24.97 2.35
CA GLY A 310 5.50 -25.15 0.98
C GLY A 310 3.99 -24.84 0.87
N ALA A 311 3.21 -25.17 1.89
CA ALA A 311 1.79 -24.82 1.95
C ALA A 311 1.57 -23.32 2.20
N MET A 312 2.48 -22.65 2.94
CA MET A 312 2.43 -21.18 3.10
C MET A 312 2.63 -20.46 1.74
N LEU A 313 3.52 -20.96 0.88
CA LEU A 313 3.71 -20.41 -0.49
C LEU A 313 2.43 -20.57 -1.32
N ALA A 314 1.83 -21.76 -1.35
CA ALA A 314 0.59 -22.03 -2.06
C ALA A 314 -0.57 -21.17 -1.52
N ASN A 315 -0.65 -21.02 -0.20
CA ASN A 315 -1.61 -20.15 0.48
C ASN A 315 -1.47 -18.70 0.02
N ARG A 316 -0.26 -18.12 0.07
CA ARG A 316 -0.01 -16.72 -0.36
C ARG A 316 -0.31 -16.51 -1.83
N PHE A 317 0.07 -17.44 -2.70
CA PHE A 317 -0.29 -17.39 -4.11
C PHE A 317 -1.81 -17.36 -4.31
N ALA A 318 -2.55 -18.25 -3.66
CA ALA A 318 -4.02 -18.29 -3.73
C ALA A 318 -4.65 -17.01 -3.17
N CYS A 319 -4.17 -16.53 -2.02
CA CYS A 319 -4.62 -15.26 -1.42
C CYS A 319 -4.36 -14.07 -2.33
N GLY A 320 -3.19 -13.99 -2.97
CA GLY A 320 -2.86 -12.96 -3.94
C GLY A 320 -3.81 -12.95 -5.15
N ALA A 321 -4.06 -14.14 -5.72
CA ALA A 321 -4.96 -14.30 -6.87
C ALA A 321 -6.40 -13.92 -6.52
N LEU A 322 -6.94 -14.48 -5.45
CA LEU A 322 -8.33 -14.25 -5.03
C LEU A 322 -8.53 -12.84 -4.47
N GLY A 323 -7.54 -12.29 -3.77
CA GLY A 323 -7.55 -10.92 -3.27
C GLY A 323 -7.70 -9.90 -4.40
N THR A 324 -6.91 -10.05 -5.47
CA THR A 324 -6.99 -9.18 -6.65
C THR A 324 -8.34 -9.32 -7.35
N LEU A 325 -8.87 -10.54 -7.49
CA LEU A 325 -10.19 -10.77 -8.05
C LEU A 325 -11.27 -10.03 -7.24
N SER A 326 -11.30 -10.22 -5.93
CA SER A 326 -12.31 -9.58 -5.07
C SER A 326 -12.18 -8.06 -5.04
N ALA A 327 -10.96 -7.53 -5.07
CA ALA A 327 -10.70 -6.08 -5.11
C ALA A 327 -11.26 -5.45 -6.39
N THR A 328 -11.03 -6.07 -7.54
CA THR A 328 -11.55 -5.60 -8.83
C THR A 328 -13.07 -5.65 -8.87
N LEU A 329 -13.68 -6.77 -8.44
CA LEU A 329 -15.12 -6.92 -8.41
C LEU A 329 -15.78 -5.88 -7.50
N ARG A 330 -15.23 -5.66 -6.31
CA ARG A 330 -15.70 -4.67 -5.35
C ARG A 330 -15.56 -3.25 -5.91
N SER A 331 -14.38 -2.89 -6.38
CA SER A 331 -14.10 -1.54 -6.91
C SER A 331 -15.04 -1.20 -8.06
N THR A 332 -15.23 -2.14 -9.00
CA THR A 332 -16.16 -1.98 -10.11
C THR A 332 -17.60 -1.80 -9.61
N ALA A 333 -18.04 -2.64 -8.70
CA ALA A 333 -19.41 -2.62 -8.18
C ALA A 333 -19.71 -1.34 -7.37
N VAL A 334 -18.85 -1.00 -6.42
CA VAL A 334 -19.01 0.21 -5.59
C VAL A 334 -18.98 1.47 -6.43
N ASN A 335 -18.04 1.60 -7.37
CA ASN A 335 -17.98 2.75 -8.26
C ASN A 335 -19.16 2.86 -9.24
N SER A 336 -19.82 1.75 -9.54
CA SER A 336 -21.06 1.74 -10.34
C SER A 336 -22.28 2.13 -9.49
N TYR A 337 -22.29 1.77 -8.20
CA TYR A 337 -23.39 2.06 -7.28
C TYR A 337 -23.38 3.51 -6.79
N LEU A 338 -22.19 4.08 -6.58
CA LEU A 338 -22.05 5.44 -6.03
C LEU A 338 -22.42 6.52 -7.07
N PRO A 339 -23.25 7.53 -6.72
CA PRO A 339 -23.47 8.72 -7.53
C PRO A 339 -22.14 9.42 -7.84
N ALA A 340 -22.01 9.94 -9.08
CA ALA A 340 -20.75 10.50 -9.56
C ALA A 340 -20.23 11.69 -8.71
N ASP A 341 -21.16 12.53 -8.22
CA ASP A 341 -20.89 13.71 -7.41
C ASP A 341 -20.46 13.38 -5.96
N LEU A 342 -20.82 12.19 -5.44
CA LEU A 342 -20.49 11.75 -4.10
C LEU A 342 -19.30 10.79 -4.05
N ARG A 343 -18.91 10.20 -5.18
CA ARG A 343 -17.89 9.14 -5.27
C ARG A 343 -16.58 9.53 -4.62
N ALA A 344 -16.04 10.71 -4.96
CA ALA A 344 -14.78 11.19 -4.38
C ALA A 344 -14.86 11.38 -2.85
N ARG A 345 -15.98 11.93 -2.36
CA ARG A 345 -16.19 12.18 -0.93
C ARG A 345 -16.34 10.89 -0.12
N VAL A 346 -17.06 9.92 -0.67
CA VAL A 346 -17.26 8.60 -0.04
C VAL A 346 -15.95 7.80 -0.03
N ASN A 347 -15.15 7.85 -1.09
CA ASN A 347 -13.84 7.22 -1.13
C ASN A 347 -12.86 7.87 -0.14
N ALA A 348 -12.82 9.20 -0.04
CA ALA A 348 -12.00 9.89 0.95
C ALA A 348 -12.35 9.50 2.41
N LEU A 349 -13.65 9.29 2.69
CA LEU A 349 -14.05 8.79 4.00
C LEU A 349 -13.61 7.33 4.21
N PHE A 350 -13.69 6.50 3.17
CA PHE A 350 -13.18 5.13 3.23
C PHE A 350 -11.68 5.08 3.53
N ASP A 351 -10.88 5.93 2.88
CA ASP A 351 -9.44 6.05 3.14
C ASP A 351 -9.17 6.46 4.59
N THR A 352 -9.94 7.41 5.12
CA THR A 352 -9.86 7.82 6.53
C THR A 352 -10.23 6.68 7.49
N MET A 353 -11.29 5.92 7.19
CA MET A 353 -11.69 4.74 7.97
C MET A 353 -10.60 3.67 7.94
N GLY A 354 -9.98 3.45 6.77
CA GLY A 354 -8.86 2.54 6.58
C GLY A 354 -7.65 2.93 7.44
N ALA A 355 -7.26 4.20 7.40
CA ALA A 355 -6.15 4.71 8.20
C ALA A 355 -6.40 4.56 9.71
N CYS A 356 -7.60 4.89 10.20
CA CYS A 356 -7.96 4.68 11.62
C CYS A 356 -7.93 3.19 12.00
N ALA A 357 -8.46 2.31 11.16
CA ALA A 357 -8.42 0.87 11.41
C ALA A 357 -6.98 0.36 11.42
N MET A 358 -6.12 0.85 10.51
CA MET A 358 -4.71 0.50 10.44
C MET A 358 -4.00 0.78 11.76
N LEU A 359 -4.12 2.01 12.28
CA LEU A 359 -3.50 2.39 13.56
C LEU A 359 -3.94 1.50 14.72
N LEU A 360 -5.24 1.16 14.79
CA LEU A 360 -5.77 0.29 15.85
C LEU A 360 -5.26 -1.14 15.72
N PHE A 361 -5.25 -1.71 14.52
CA PHE A 361 -4.81 -3.09 14.30
C PHE A 361 -3.29 -3.25 14.43
N GLU A 362 -2.50 -2.26 14.03
CA GLU A 362 -1.04 -2.22 14.25
C GLU A 362 -0.72 -2.26 15.75
N LEU A 363 -1.39 -1.42 16.55
CA LEU A 363 -1.24 -1.44 18.00
C LEU A 363 -1.67 -2.80 18.59
N LEU A 364 -2.80 -3.35 18.13
CA LEU A 364 -3.29 -4.67 18.55
C LEU A 364 -2.27 -5.76 18.23
N ALA A 365 -1.71 -5.78 17.02
CA ALA A 365 -0.69 -6.75 16.63
C ALA A 365 0.58 -6.61 17.50
N GLY A 366 1.01 -5.38 17.76
CA GLY A 366 2.16 -5.11 18.62
C GLY A 366 1.97 -5.68 20.03
N VAL A 367 0.82 -5.44 20.64
CA VAL A 367 0.48 -5.92 21.99
C VAL A 367 0.33 -7.45 22.00
N LEU A 368 -0.42 -8.01 21.04
CA LEU A 368 -0.62 -9.46 20.97
C LEU A 368 0.70 -10.21 20.75
N GLY A 369 1.60 -9.66 19.94
CA GLY A 369 2.90 -10.28 19.69
C GLY A 369 3.84 -10.27 20.89
N GLN A 370 3.61 -9.41 21.88
CA GLN A 370 4.32 -9.46 23.16
C GLN A 370 3.67 -10.42 24.17
N ALA A 371 2.34 -10.49 24.15
CA ALA A 371 1.59 -11.24 25.14
C ALA A 371 1.40 -12.73 24.78
N LEU A 372 1.39 -13.07 23.48
CA LEU A 372 1.03 -14.38 22.96
C LEU A 372 2.07 -14.89 21.94
N ALA A 373 2.03 -16.18 21.65
CA ALA A 373 2.77 -16.73 20.51
C ALA A 373 2.31 -16.09 19.20
N TYR A 374 3.23 -15.75 18.30
CA TYR A 374 2.95 -15.06 17.03
C TYR A 374 1.86 -15.76 16.18
N ARG A 375 1.86 -17.10 16.15
CA ARG A 375 0.82 -17.90 15.49
C ARG A 375 -0.57 -17.57 16.03
N THR A 376 -0.70 -17.50 17.34
CA THR A 376 -1.97 -17.20 18.02
C THR A 376 -2.39 -15.75 17.76
N GLY A 377 -1.44 -14.80 17.78
CA GLY A 377 -1.70 -13.39 17.45
C GLY A 377 -2.28 -13.22 16.05
N VAL A 378 -1.64 -13.83 15.03
CA VAL A 378 -2.13 -13.84 13.64
C VAL A 378 -3.53 -14.46 13.56
N ALA A 379 -3.72 -15.62 14.19
CA ALA A 379 -5.01 -16.31 14.18
C ALA A 379 -6.14 -15.50 14.82
N LEU A 380 -5.85 -14.78 15.91
CA LEU A 380 -6.84 -13.93 16.59
C LEU A 380 -7.22 -12.71 15.75
N ILE A 381 -6.26 -12.01 15.15
CA ILE A 381 -6.53 -10.85 14.29
C ILE A 381 -7.32 -11.27 13.05
N SER A 382 -6.90 -12.34 12.38
CA SER A 382 -7.59 -12.87 11.21
C SER A 382 -8.97 -13.41 11.58
N GLY A 383 -9.10 -14.07 12.75
CA GLY A 383 -10.36 -14.55 13.31
C GLY A 383 -11.35 -13.41 13.60
N LEU A 384 -10.87 -12.30 14.18
CA LEU A 384 -11.68 -11.10 14.39
C LEU A 384 -12.19 -10.54 13.06
N THR A 385 -11.33 -10.51 12.04
CA THR A 385 -11.69 -10.03 10.70
C THR A 385 -12.63 -11.01 9.98
N LEU A 386 -12.50 -12.31 10.23
CA LEU A 386 -13.45 -13.32 9.76
C LEU A 386 -14.83 -13.12 10.39
N LEU A 387 -14.90 -12.85 11.70
CA LEU A 387 -16.15 -12.51 12.37
C LEU A 387 -16.79 -11.23 11.77
N ALA A 388 -15.96 -10.22 11.49
CA ALA A 388 -16.42 -9.03 10.78
C ALA A 388 -16.95 -9.34 9.37
N ALA A 389 -16.30 -10.26 8.62
CA ALA A 389 -16.80 -10.73 7.33
C ALA A 389 -18.19 -11.38 7.45
N VAL A 390 -18.36 -12.23 8.46
CA VAL A 390 -19.67 -12.88 8.74
C VAL A 390 -20.72 -11.83 9.08
N ALA A 391 -20.43 -10.94 10.05
CA ALA A 391 -21.38 -9.97 10.57
C ALA A 391 -21.76 -8.86 9.56
N LEU A 392 -20.78 -8.37 8.78
CA LEU A 392 -20.94 -7.23 7.89
C LEU A 392 -21.22 -7.62 6.42
N ILE A 393 -20.75 -8.78 5.98
CA ILE A 393 -20.89 -9.19 4.58
C ILE A 393 -21.86 -10.35 4.41
N LEU A 394 -21.75 -11.44 5.19
CA LEU A 394 -22.56 -12.64 4.99
C LEU A 394 -23.99 -12.47 5.50
N LEU A 395 -24.15 -12.08 6.78
CA LEU A 395 -25.46 -11.97 7.41
C LEU A 395 -26.37 -10.92 6.72
N PRO A 396 -25.90 -9.67 6.44
CA PRO A 396 -26.74 -8.67 5.78
C PRO A 396 -26.75 -8.82 4.25
N ALA A 397 -26.85 -10.03 3.72
CA ALA A 397 -26.79 -10.32 2.29
C ALA A 397 -27.81 -9.50 1.47
N LYS A 398 -29.02 -9.32 1.97
CA LYS A 398 -30.09 -8.57 1.28
C LYS A 398 -29.71 -7.10 1.04
N VAL A 399 -28.89 -6.52 1.92
CA VAL A 399 -28.47 -5.12 1.85
C VAL A 399 -27.19 -4.95 1.01
N ASN A 400 -26.27 -5.92 1.10
CA ASN A 400 -24.98 -5.83 0.42
C ASN A 400 -25.06 -6.25 -1.05
N ARG A 401 -25.90 -7.23 -1.38
CA ARG A 401 -26.02 -7.80 -2.73
C ARG A 401 -26.32 -6.76 -3.80
N PRO A 402 -27.27 -5.81 -3.63
CA PRO A 402 -27.54 -4.77 -4.63
C PRO A 402 -26.33 -3.92 -4.98
N VAL A 403 -25.44 -3.65 -3.99
CA VAL A 403 -24.19 -2.89 -4.25
C VAL A 403 -23.25 -3.66 -5.16
N TYR A 404 -23.06 -4.98 -4.94
CA TYR A 404 -22.18 -5.81 -5.76
C TYR A 404 -22.73 -6.10 -7.16
N GLU A 405 -24.04 -6.16 -7.30
CA GLU A 405 -24.72 -6.42 -8.58
C GLU A 405 -24.96 -5.14 -9.41
N ALA A 406 -24.60 -3.97 -8.85
CA ALA A 406 -24.75 -2.70 -9.57
C ALA A 406 -23.91 -2.66 -10.85
N THR A 407 -24.54 -2.14 -11.90
CA THR A 407 -23.93 -1.86 -13.21
C THR A 407 -24.15 -0.40 -13.55
N ARG A 408 -23.22 0.21 -14.27
CA ARG A 408 -23.52 1.50 -14.90
C ARG A 408 -24.60 1.28 -15.94
N GLY A 409 -25.75 1.95 -15.80
CA GLY A 409 -26.78 2.04 -16.82
C GLY A 409 -26.30 2.84 -18.01
#